data_d6cc9ffb63989bcf34f20c95c66aba2a
#
_entry.id   d6cc9ffb63989bcf34f20c95c66aba2a
#
_cell.length_a   1.000
_cell.length_b   1.000
_cell.length_c   1.000
_cell.angle_alpha   90.00
_cell.angle_beta   90.00
_cell.angle_gamma   90.00
#
_symmetry.space_group_name_H-M   'P 1'
#
loop_
_entity.id
_entity.type
_entity.pdbx_description
1 polymer ?
#
loop_
_entity_poly.entity_id
_entity_poly.type
_entity_poly.pdbx_seq_one_letter_code
_entity_poly.pdbx_strand_id
1 'polypeptide(L)'
;MKAAYAPYRLQFIEPGGTSRGVLYHKDTFFLKIWDESAPQVYGLGECALFKGLSAEDNDLYEDKLRELCRNIEAGVSTDLSEHSSILFGFETALRDLASVGKRNIFASPFVEGKQTIPINGLVWMGTKDEMLGRIEQKIEAGFRTIKLKIGAIDFESELEMVRFIRNRFAPESLTIRVDANGGFTPQNALPCLDALAKYSIHSCEQPIKQGQWVEMADICRRSPIHIALDEELIGITNPMTMMSLLQTIRPHYIILKPSLMGSFSGSTEWLKMASLMNIGGWITSALESNVGLNALAQWVATLRPLIPQGLGTGALFSNNVTSPLEQHADYLCYNPGTEWQIPDFNWITTD
;
A
#
# COMPACT_ATOMS: atom_id res chain seq x y z
N MET A 1 26.83 -15.96 -2.78
CA MET A 1 25.91 -15.06 -2.05
C MET A 1 25.46 -15.75 -0.78
N LYS A 2 25.18 -14.99 0.27
CA LYS A 2 24.55 -15.46 1.51
C LYS A 2 23.24 -14.72 1.71
N ALA A 3 22.30 -15.34 2.45
CA ALA A 3 21.02 -14.74 2.78
C ALA A 3 20.58 -15.09 4.21
N ALA A 4 19.84 -14.19 4.82
CA ALA A 4 19.18 -14.43 6.10
C ALA A 4 17.85 -13.66 6.12
N TYR A 5 16.90 -14.15 6.89
CA TYR A 5 15.65 -13.42 7.15
C TYR A 5 15.47 -13.21 8.65
N ALA A 6 14.65 -12.22 9.00
CA ALA A 6 14.34 -11.94 10.40
C ALA A 6 12.87 -11.55 10.55
N PRO A 7 12.11 -12.24 11.43
CA PRO A 7 10.77 -11.78 11.79
C PRO A 7 10.86 -10.48 12.59
N TYR A 8 9.91 -9.59 12.35
CA TYR A 8 9.83 -8.33 13.07
C TYR A 8 8.37 -7.94 13.31
N ARG A 9 8.08 -7.38 14.47
CA ARG A 9 6.74 -6.91 14.83
C ARG A 9 6.71 -5.40 14.95
N LEU A 10 6.05 -4.76 14.00
CA LEU A 10 5.76 -3.34 14.04
C LEU A 10 4.60 -3.06 15.03
N GLN A 11 4.76 -2.08 15.91
CA GLN A 11 3.76 -1.70 16.92
C GLN A 11 3.08 -0.40 16.49
N PHE A 12 1.77 -0.40 16.31
CA PHE A 12 1.05 0.83 16.02
C PHE A 12 1.11 1.79 17.20
N ILE A 13 1.30 3.09 16.93
CA ILE A 13 1.19 4.16 17.94
C ILE A 13 -0.26 4.26 18.42
N GLU A 14 -1.19 4.27 17.47
CA GLU A 14 -2.63 4.22 17.72
C GLU A 14 -3.22 3.01 16.97
N PRO A 15 -4.16 2.26 17.57
CA PRO A 15 -4.78 1.13 16.92
C PRO A 15 -5.43 1.52 15.58
N GLY A 16 -5.15 0.76 14.52
CA GLY A 16 -5.70 0.98 13.20
C GLY A 16 -7.05 0.27 13.02
N GLY A 17 -8.15 1.01 13.02
CA GLY A 17 -9.48 0.44 12.75
C GLY A 17 -9.70 0.16 11.27
N THR A 18 -10.07 -1.09 10.92
CA THR A 18 -10.42 -1.53 9.57
C THR A 18 -11.75 -2.27 9.56
N SER A 19 -12.34 -2.50 8.38
CA SER A 19 -13.55 -3.36 8.26
C SER A 19 -13.31 -4.82 8.69
N ARG A 20 -12.05 -5.26 8.79
CA ARG A 20 -11.64 -6.62 9.22
C ARG A 20 -11.29 -6.71 10.71
N GLY A 21 -11.33 -5.60 11.43
CA GLY A 21 -10.99 -5.53 12.85
C GLY A 21 -9.95 -4.45 13.15
N VAL A 22 -9.45 -4.45 14.38
CA VAL A 22 -8.50 -3.46 14.89
C VAL A 22 -7.09 -4.04 14.86
N LEU A 23 -6.16 -3.30 14.28
CA LEU A 23 -4.75 -3.65 14.19
C LEU A 23 -3.97 -2.95 15.30
N TYR A 24 -3.33 -3.71 16.18
CA TYR A 24 -2.44 -3.23 17.24
C TYR A 24 -0.97 -3.36 16.85
N HIS A 25 -0.65 -4.31 15.98
CA HIS A 25 0.68 -4.57 15.45
C HIS A 25 0.58 -5.14 14.04
N LYS A 26 1.68 -5.11 13.32
CA LYS A 26 1.84 -5.81 12.04
C LYS A 26 3.12 -6.64 12.09
N ASP A 27 2.98 -7.94 11.89
CA ASP A 27 4.13 -8.83 11.70
C ASP A 27 4.66 -8.68 10.27
N THR A 28 5.97 -8.63 10.13
CA THR A 28 6.67 -8.55 8.86
C THR A 28 7.98 -9.32 8.94
N PHE A 29 8.66 -9.52 7.81
CA PHE A 29 9.96 -10.16 7.77
C PHE A 29 10.93 -9.27 6.99
N PHE A 30 12.17 -9.17 7.48
CA PHE A 30 13.25 -8.58 6.72
C PHE A 30 14.08 -9.66 6.04
N LEU A 31 14.54 -9.39 4.84
CA LEU A 31 15.45 -10.23 4.07
C LEU A 31 16.77 -9.49 3.87
N LYS A 32 17.87 -10.12 4.24
CA LYS A 32 19.25 -9.63 4.07
C LYS A 32 19.97 -10.51 3.08
N ILE A 33 20.64 -9.89 2.09
CA ILE A 33 21.43 -10.60 1.07
C ILE A 33 22.80 -9.92 0.99
N TRP A 34 23.89 -10.71 0.97
CA TRP A 34 25.25 -10.17 0.89
C TRP A 34 26.22 -11.11 0.17
N ASP A 35 27.34 -10.56 -0.27
CA ASP A 35 28.45 -11.36 -0.73
C ASP A 35 29.29 -11.80 0.48
N GLU A 36 29.64 -13.08 0.57
CA GLU A 36 30.43 -13.64 1.67
C GLU A 36 31.82 -12.99 1.79
N SER A 37 32.37 -12.50 0.68
CA SER A 37 33.67 -11.78 0.66
C SER A 37 33.58 -10.34 1.21
N ALA A 38 32.35 -9.77 1.30
CA ALA A 38 32.12 -8.40 1.75
C ALA A 38 30.86 -8.28 2.62
N PRO A 39 30.79 -8.98 3.78
CA PRO A 39 29.55 -9.12 4.56
C PRO A 39 29.05 -7.80 5.17
N GLN A 40 29.88 -6.76 5.23
CA GLN A 40 29.51 -5.41 5.67
C GLN A 40 28.64 -4.67 4.64
N VAL A 41 28.65 -5.11 3.37
CA VAL A 41 27.80 -4.57 2.30
C VAL A 41 26.67 -5.55 2.05
N TYR A 42 25.46 -5.14 2.36
CA TYR A 42 24.30 -6.00 2.20
C TYR A 42 23.09 -5.25 1.67
N GLY A 43 22.28 -5.94 0.92
CA GLY A 43 20.95 -5.48 0.54
C GLY A 43 19.91 -5.87 1.58
N LEU A 44 18.99 -4.97 1.86
CA LEU A 44 17.89 -5.15 2.80
C LEU A 44 16.57 -4.98 2.07
N GLY A 45 15.65 -5.92 2.25
CA GLY A 45 14.28 -5.85 1.76
C GLY A 45 13.29 -6.21 2.87
N GLU A 46 12.06 -5.81 2.70
CA GLU A 46 10.96 -6.17 3.60
C GLU A 46 9.97 -7.09 2.88
N CYS A 47 9.82 -8.31 3.35
CA CYS A 47 8.79 -9.24 2.94
C CYS A 47 7.52 -8.94 3.74
N ALA A 48 6.76 -7.96 3.26
CA ALA A 48 5.71 -7.28 4.00
C ALA A 48 4.39 -8.06 3.98
N LEU A 49 4.38 -9.31 4.45
CA LEU A 49 3.17 -10.10 4.59
C LEU A 49 2.10 -9.31 5.33
N PHE A 50 0.90 -9.25 4.78
CA PHE A 50 -0.26 -8.67 5.45
C PHE A 50 -1.23 -9.77 5.86
N LYS A 51 -1.21 -10.12 7.15
CA LYS A 51 -2.04 -11.19 7.72
C LYS A 51 -3.53 -10.94 7.45
N GLY A 52 -4.22 -11.97 6.94
CA GLY A 52 -5.63 -11.90 6.55
C GLY A 52 -5.91 -11.14 5.24
N LEU A 53 -4.86 -10.71 4.50
CA LEU A 53 -5.02 -10.00 3.23
C LEU A 53 -4.10 -10.53 2.12
N SER A 54 -2.83 -10.82 2.41
CA SER A 54 -1.92 -11.43 1.43
C SER A 54 -2.44 -12.78 0.97
N ALA A 55 -2.39 -13.06 -0.33
CA ALA A 55 -2.82 -14.33 -0.89
C ALA A 55 -1.98 -15.50 -0.36
N GLU A 56 -0.72 -15.24 -0.03
CA GLU A 56 0.25 -16.19 0.53
C GLU A 56 0.25 -16.26 2.07
N ASP A 57 -0.75 -15.68 2.76
CA ASP A 57 -0.88 -15.76 4.22
C ASP A 57 -1.31 -17.17 4.66
N ASN A 58 -0.32 -18.02 4.90
CA ASN A 58 -0.51 -19.41 5.37
C ASN A 58 0.69 -19.86 6.21
N ASP A 59 0.56 -21.04 6.84
CA ASP A 59 1.56 -21.58 7.76
C ASP A 59 2.90 -21.96 7.07
N LEU A 60 2.96 -22.01 5.73
CA LEU A 60 4.16 -22.34 4.96
C LEU A 60 4.96 -21.10 4.54
N TYR A 61 4.51 -19.90 4.89
CA TYR A 61 5.15 -18.66 4.47
C TYR A 61 6.62 -18.58 4.90
N GLU A 62 6.93 -18.91 6.15
CA GLU A 62 8.30 -18.88 6.67
C GLU A 62 9.16 -19.99 6.06
N ASP A 63 8.59 -21.15 5.73
CA ASP A 63 9.29 -22.21 5.01
C ASP A 63 9.70 -21.76 3.61
N LYS A 64 8.86 -20.94 2.95
CA LYS A 64 9.18 -20.36 1.64
C LYS A 64 10.31 -19.30 1.75
N LEU A 65 10.36 -18.52 2.82
CA LEU A 65 11.48 -17.63 3.09
C LEU A 65 12.79 -18.41 3.30
N ARG A 66 12.72 -19.51 4.07
CA ARG A 66 13.84 -20.41 4.31
C ARG A 66 14.33 -21.09 3.02
N GLU A 67 13.41 -21.52 2.17
CA GLU A 67 13.71 -22.05 0.83
C GLU A 67 14.42 -20.97 -0.03
N LEU A 68 13.92 -19.75 -0.07
CA LEU A 68 14.54 -18.65 -0.81
C LEU A 68 15.99 -18.42 -0.34
N CYS A 69 16.23 -18.35 0.96
CA CYS A 69 17.58 -18.14 1.49
C CYS A 69 18.54 -19.28 1.07
N ARG A 70 18.12 -20.56 1.18
CA ARG A 70 18.92 -21.70 0.71
C ARG A 70 19.22 -21.63 -0.79
N ASN A 71 18.22 -21.27 -1.58
CA ASN A 71 18.37 -21.18 -3.03
C ASN A 71 19.31 -20.05 -3.46
N ILE A 72 19.26 -18.90 -2.78
CA ILE A 72 20.22 -17.80 -2.99
C ILE A 72 21.66 -18.29 -2.74
N GLU A 73 21.91 -19.04 -1.65
CA GLU A 73 23.20 -19.56 -1.31
C GLU A 73 23.69 -20.61 -2.31
N ALA A 74 22.77 -21.45 -2.79
CA ALA A 74 23.04 -22.45 -3.81
C ALA A 74 23.18 -21.88 -5.25
N GLY A 75 22.85 -20.60 -5.45
CA GLY A 75 22.82 -19.98 -6.78
C GLY A 75 21.68 -20.51 -7.66
N VAL A 76 20.58 -20.95 -7.05
CA VAL A 76 19.40 -21.51 -7.73
C VAL A 76 18.25 -20.51 -7.67
N SER A 77 17.45 -20.43 -8.72
CA SER A 77 16.24 -19.60 -8.75
C SER A 77 15.13 -20.19 -7.86
N THR A 78 14.33 -19.31 -7.24
CA THR A 78 13.12 -19.67 -6.50
C THR A 78 11.91 -19.15 -7.25
N ASP A 79 10.88 -19.98 -7.42
CA ASP A 79 9.59 -19.51 -7.94
C ASP A 79 8.84 -18.75 -6.82
N LEU A 80 8.65 -17.45 -7.05
CA LEU A 80 7.93 -16.54 -6.15
C LEU A 80 6.67 -15.95 -6.79
N SER A 81 6.17 -16.54 -7.88
CA SER A 81 5.03 -16.04 -8.65
C SER A 81 3.75 -15.89 -7.80
N GLU A 82 3.59 -16.74 -6.78
CA GLU A 82 2.45 -16.71 -5.85
C GLU A 82 2.80 -16.11 -4.46
N HIS A 83 3.99 -15.52 -4.33
CA HIS A 83 4.50 -14.97 -3.06
C HIS A 83 4.89 -13.50 -3.23
N SER A 84 3.89 -12.65 -3.45
CA SER A 84 4.08 -11.23 -3.80
C SER A 84 4.92 -10.46 -2.78
N SER A 85 4.71 -10.67 -1.48
CA SER A 85 5.46 -9.97 -0.44
C SER A 85 6.90 -10.45 -0.32
N ILE A 86 7.16 -11.76 -0.51
CA ILE A 86 8.52 -12.29 -0.56
C ILE A 86 9.25 -11.77 -1.79
N LEU A 87 8.59 -11.77 -2.96
CA LEU A 87 9.14 -11.23 -4.20
C LEU A 87 9.50 -9.74 -4.04
N PHE A 88 8.61 -8.95 -3.40
CA PHE A 88 8.85 -7.53 -3.12
C PHE A 88 10.09 -7.33 -2.24
N GLY A 89 10.23 -8.09 -1.15
CA GLY A 89 11.41 -8.07 -0.30
C GLY A 89 12.68 -8.50 -1.03
N PHE A 90 12.60 -9.54 -1.85
CA PHE A 90 13.73 -10.06 -2.61
C PHE A 90 14.20 -9.07 -3.70
N GLU A 91 13.30 -8.54 -4.53
CA GLU A 91 13.64 -7.52 -5.52
C GLU A 91 14.24 -6.27 -4.86
N THR A 92 13.69 -5.84 -3.72
CA THR A 92 14.21 -4.72 -2.94
C THR A 92 15.63 -5.00 -2.44
N ALA A 93 15.85 -6.15 -1.82
CA ALA A 93 17.17 -6.52 -1.29
C ALA A 93 18.25 -6.63 -2.40
N LEU A 94 17.90 -7.19 -3.56
CA LEU A 94 18.83 -7.27 -4.69
C LEU A 94 19.19 -5.89 -5.23
N ARG A 95 18.22 -5.00 -5.38
CA ARG A 95 18.45 -3.61 -5.85
C ARG A 95 19.28 -2.83 -4.84
N ASP A 96 19.02 -3.00 -3.56
CA ASP A 96 19.77 -2.36 -2.51
C ASP A 96 21.22 -2.86 -2.46
N LEU A 97 21.45 -4.16 -2.61
CA LEU A 97 22.80 -4.71 -2.73
C LEU A 97 23.52 -4.14 -3.95
N ALA A 98 22.86 -4.02 -5.09
CA ALA A 98 23.43 -3.40 -6.29
C ALA A 98 23.76 -1.91 -6.09
N SER A 99 23.07 -1.23 -5.17
CA SER A 99 23.39 0.14 -4.73
C SER A 99 24.39 0.20 -3.56
N VAL A 100 25.13 -0.89 -3.33
CA VAL A 100 26.14 -1.02 -2.27
C VAL A 100 25.53 -0.83 -0.86
N GLY A 101 24.29 -1.27 -0.67
CA GLY A 101 23.59 -1.23 0.62
C GLY A 101 23.21 0.18 1.10
N LYS A 102 23.12 1.15 0.21
CA LYS A 102 22.80 2.55 0.53
C LYS A 102 21.31 2.86 0.61
N ARG A 103 20.45 1.86 0.40
CA ARG A 103 18.97 2.01 0.34
C ARG A 103 18.47 2.94 -0.80
N ASN A 104 19.34 3.24 -1.78
CA ASN A 104 19.02 3.99 -2.99
C ASN A 104 18.72 3.01 -4.12
N ILE A 105 17.50 2.47 -4.13
CA ILE A 105 17.06 1.34 -4.96
C ILE A 105 16.58 1.75 -6.35
N PHE A 106 16.09 2.99 -6.46
CA PHE A 106 15.67 3.59 -7.72
C PHE A 106 16.26 5.01 -7.83
N ALA A 107 17.21 5.20 -8.73
CA ALA A 107 17.79 6.51 -8.98
C ALA A 107 16.72 7.49 -9.48
N SER A 108 16.55 8.60 -8.77
CA SER A 108 15.59 9.64 -9.09
C SER A 108 15.91 10.94 -8.35
N PRO A 109 15.40 12.09 -8.76
CA PRO A 109 15.52 13.33 -7.99
C PRO A 109 14.91 13.25 -6.58
N PHE A 110 14.05 12.27 -6.32
CA PHE A 110 13.47 12.05 -4.99
C PHE A 110 14.54 11.71 -3.95
N VAL A 111 15.42 10.76 -4.22
CA VAL A 111 16.52 10.36 -3.29
C VAL A 111 17.57 11.44 -3.10
N GLU A 112 17.57 12.46 -3.96
CA GLU A 112 18.43 13.65 -3.82
C GLU A 112 17.71 14.79 -3.06
N GLY A 113 16.50 14.59 -2.56
CA GLY A 113 15.68 15.62 -1.91
C GLY A 113 15.13 16.70 -2.85
N LYS A 114 15.18 16.49 -4.17
CA LYS A 114 14.77 17.46 -5.21
C LYS A 114 13.37 17.23 -5.77
N GLN A 115 12.70 16.18 -5.37
CA GLN A 115 11.34 15.82 -5.79
C GLN A 115 10.56 15.37 -4.56
N THR A 116 9.26 15.65 -4.56
CA THR A 116 8.32 15.16 -3.54
C THR A 116 7.24 14.31 -4.19
N ILE A 117 6.56 13.48 -3.40
CA ILE A 117 5.43 12.67 -3.84
C ILE A 117 4.19 13.19 -3.13
N PRO A 118 3.14 13.61 -3.84
CA PRO A 118 1.88 13.98 -3.21
C PRO A 118 1.23 12.74 -2.58
N ILE A 119 0.73 12.89 -1.35
CA ILE A 119 0.10 11.79 -0.60
C ILE A 119 -1.26 12.22 -0.04
N ASN A 120 -2.14 11.24 0.19
CA ASN A 120 -3.39 11.47 0.90
C ASN A 120 -3.25 11.19 2.41
N GLY A 121 -4.02 11.90 3.21
CA GLY A 121 -4.23 11.59 4.62
C GLY A 121 -5.20 10.42 4.78
N LEU A 122 -4.85 9.44 5.62
CA LEU A 122 -5.71 8.32 5.96
C LEU A 122 -6.42 8.59 7.29
N VAL A 123 -7.74 8.41 7.29
CA VAL A 123 -8.59 8.43 8.49
C VAL A 123 -9.07 7.01 8.75
N TRP A 124 -8.53 6.41 9.81
CA TRP A 124 -8.90 5.07 10.27
C TRP A 124 -10.33 5.03 10.80
N MET A 125 -10.96 3.86 10.70
CA MET A 125 -12.24 3.61 11.35
C MET A 125 -12.15 3.77 12.87
N GLY A 126 -13.26 4.20 13.46
CA GLY A 126 -13.44 4.41 14.88
C GLY A 126 -14.86 4.85 15.17
N THR A 127 -15.11 5.34 16.36
CA THR A 127 -16.35 6.04 16.66
C THR A 127 -16.43 7.35 15.85
N LYS A 128 -17.63 7.89 15.68
CA LYS A 128 -17.83 9.15 14.94
C LYS A 128 -16.93 10.28 15.48
N ASP A 129 -16.83 10.43 16.81
CA ASP A 129 -16.04 11.50 17.42
C ASP A 129 -14.54 11.32 17.19
N GLU A 130 -14.02 10.08 17.28
CA GLU A 130 -12.63 9.76 16.96
C GLU A 130 -12.32 10.06 15.49
N MET A 131 -13.21 9.69 14.58
CA MET A 131 -13.01 9.95 13.15
C MET A 131 -13.06 11.44 12.82
N LEU A 132 -13.96 12.20 13.45
CA LEU A 132 -14.02 13.66 13.30
C LEU A 132 -12.73 14.33 13.81
N GLY A 133 -12.23 13.91 14.96
CA GLY A 133 -10.94 14.39 15.49
C GLY A 133 -9.77 14.09 14.54
N ARG A 134 -9.70 12.87 13.99
CA ARG A 134 -8.68 12.49 13.00
C ARG A 134 -8.79 13.28 11.69
N ILE A 135 -10.01 13.60 11.24
CA ILE A 135 -10.24 14.46 10.06
C ILE A 135 -9.67 15.87 10.34
N GLU A 136 -10.00 16.46 11.49
CA GLU A 136 -9.50 17.78 11.86
C GLU A 136 -7.97 17.81 11.92
N GLN A 137 -7.34 16.82 12.56
CA GLN A 137 -5.89 16.68 12.60
C GLN A 137 -5.25 16.61 11.20
N LYS A 138 -5.85 15.87 10.25
CA LYS A 138 -5.33 15.80 8.88
C LYS A 138 -5.46 17.12 8.13
N ILE A 139 -6.56 17.84 8.34
CA ILE A 139 -6.78 19.14 7.73
C ILE A 139 -5.80 20.19 8.31
N GLU A 140 -5.61 20.20 9.63
CA GLU A 140 -4.65 21.08 10.31
C GLU A 140 -3.20 20.77 9.88
N ALA A 141 -2.88 19.49 9.64
CA ALA A 141 -1.61 19.07 9.08
C ALA A 141 -1.42 19.46 7.61
N GLY A 142 -2.42 20.08 6.96
CA GLY A 142 -2.33 20.62 5.61
C GLY A 142 -2.64 19.62 4.49
N PHE A 143 -3.28 18.48 4.76
CA PHE A 143 -3.71 17.56 3.72
C PHE A 143 -4.84 18.14 2.87
N ARG A 144 -4.66 18.06 1.55
CA ARG A 144 -5.67 18.47 0.54
C ARG A 144 -6.43 17.29 -0.05
N THR A 145 -6.05 16.09 0.30
CA THR A 145 -6.78 14.85 -0.05
C THR A 145 -6.88 13.97 1.20
N ILE A 146 -8.11 13.60 1.56
CA ILE A 146 -8.39 12.72 2.70
C ILE A 146 -9.07 11.46 2.19
N LYS A 147 -8.60 10.29 2.65
CA LYS A 147 -9.22 9.00 2.46
C LYS A 147 -9.93 8.58 3.75
N LEU A 148 -11.25 8.45 3.69
CA LEU A 148 -12.10 7.99 4.80
C LEU A 148 -12.41 6.52 4.65
N LYS A 149 -12.18 5.73 5.68
CA LYS A 149 -12.71 4.37 5.77
C LYS A 149 -14.20 4.43 6.09
N ILE A 150 -15.02 3.69 5.32
CA ILE A 150 -16.48 3.57 5.48
C ILE A 150 -16.90 2.10 5.39
N GLY A 151 -18.20 1.82 5.62
CA GLY A 151 -18.77 0.47 5.52
C GLY A 151 -18.65 -0.37 6.79
N ALA A 152 -18.27 0.22 7.94
CA ALA A 152 -18.12 -0.50 9.20
C ALA A 152 -19.05 -0.01 10.32
N ILE A 153 -19.52 1.23 10.24
CA ILE A 153 -20.48 1.79 11.18
C ILE A 153 -21.81 2.07 10.45
N ASP A 154 -22.79 2.62 11.17
CA ASP A 154 -24.02 3.06 10.55
C ASP A 154 -23.77 4.08 9.43
N PHE A 155 -24.35 3.81 8.25
CA PHE A 155 -24.09 4.59 7.04
C PHE A 155 -24.50 6.06 7.16
N GLU A 156 -25.57 6.38 7.92
CA GLU A 156 -25.94 7.78 8.13
C GLU A 156 -24.86 8.53 8.93
N SER A 157 -24.25 7.89 9.92
CA SER A 157 -23.10 8.45 10.65
C SER A 157 -21.91 8.68 9.72
N GLU A 158 -21.66 7.80 8.75
CA GLU A 158 -20.62 7.98 7.73
C GLU A 158 -20.93 9.17 6.81
N LEU A 159 -22.18 9.33 6.38
CA LEU A 159 -22.63 10.49 5.61
C LEU A 159 -22.50 11.80 6.39
N GLU A 160 -22.77 11.79 7.70
CA GLU A 160 -22.58 12.97 8.54
C GLU A 160 -21.12 13.43 8.60
N MET A 161 -20.16 12.52 8.63
CA MET A 161 -18.74 12.87 8.57
C MET A 161 -18.39 13.52 7.22
N VAL A 162 -18.85 12.97 6.12
CA VAL A 162 -18.65 13.55 4.79
C VAL A 162 -19.30 14.94 4.70
N ARG A 163 -20.52 15.09 5.22
CA ARG A 163 -21.24 16.37 5.32
C ARG A 163 -20.47 17.39 6.16
N PHE A 164 -19.91 16.97 7.32
CA PHE A 164 -19.10 17.82 8.17
C PHE A 164 -17.91 18.41 7.43
N ILE A 165 -17.22 17.60 6.62
CA ILE A 165 -16.10 18.06 5.79
C ILE A 165 -16.60 19.05 4.74
N ARG A 166 -17.67 18.72 3.99
CA ARG A 166 -18.18 19.56 2.90
C ARG A 166 -18.79 20.88 3.34
N ASN A 167 -19.33 20.93 4.55
CA ASN A 167 -19.80 22.20 5.14
C ASN A 167 -18.66 23.18 5.41
N ARG A 168 -17.42 22.72 5.52
CA ARG A 168 -16.24 23.54 5.84
C ARG A 168 -15.30 23.74 4.65
N PHE A 169 -15.25 22.78 3.72
CA PHE A 169 -14.28 22.76 2.63
C PHE A 169 -14.96 22.44 1.31
N ALA A 170 -14.83 23.35 0.36
CA ALA A 170 -15.29 23.14 -1.01
C ALA A 170 -14.50 22.01 -1.71
N PRO A 171 -15.10 21.32 -2.69
CA PRO A 171 -14.43 20.22 -3.41
C PRO A 171 -13.07 20.61 -4.03
N GLU A 172 -12.93 21.87 -4.43
CA GLU A 172 -11.71 22.41 -5.03
C GLU A 172 -10.56 22.57 -4.02
N SER A 173 -10.90 22.73 -2.74
CA SER A 173 -9.91 22.90 -1.66
C SER A 173 -9.55 21.58 -0.97
N LEU A 174 -10.47 20.62 -0.92
CA LEU A 174 -10.27 19.34 -0.26
C LEU A 174 -10.93 18.19 -1.01
N THR A 175 -10.13 17.29 -1.54
CA THR A 175 -10.58 16.06 -2.20
C THR A 175 -10.92 15.00 -1.14
N ILE A 176 -12.10 14.36 -1.26
CA ILE A 176 -12.49 13.23 -0.43
C ILE A 176 -12.47 11.96 -1.28
N ARG A 177 -11.73 10.94 -0.82
CA ARG A 177 -11.82 9.55 -1.25
C ARG A 177 -12.50 8.75 -0.14
N VAL A 178 -13.33 7.78 -0.49
CA VAL A 178 -13.91 6.85 0.48
C VAL A 178 -13.46 5.43 0.16
N ASP A 179 -13.31 4.62 1.19
CA ASP A 179 -12.87 3.23 1.06
C ASP A 179 -13.79 2.33 1.90
N ALA A 180 -14.58 1.54 1.21
CA ALA A 180 -15.57 0.65 1.82
C ALA A 180 -14.98 -0.73 2.17
N ASN A 181 -13.80 -1.10 1.68
CA ASN A 181 -13.18 -2.42 1.88
C ASN A 181 -14.17 -3.60 1.69
N GLY A 182 -15.05 -3.51 0.71
CA GLY A 182 -16.10 -4.51 0.45
C GLY A 182 -17.25 -4.51 1.47
N GLY A 183 -17.45 -3.41 2.19
CA GLY A 183 -18.46 -3.31 3.25
C GLY A 183 -19.90 -3.22 2.77
N PHE A 184 -20.15 -2.84 1.51
CA PHE A 184 -21.48 -2.84 0.95
C PHE A 184 -21.84 -4.21 0.35
N THR A 185 -23.13 -4.45 0.20
CA THR A 185 -23.65 -5.57 -0.60
C THR A 185 -23.94 -5.11 -2.03
N PRO A 186 -24.02 -6.01 -3.02
CA PRO A 186 -24.44 -5.64 -4.38
C PRO A 186 -25.77 -4.89 -4.44
N GLN A 187 -26.70 -5.19 -3.49
CA GLN A 187 -28.03 -4.61 -3.44
C GLN A 187 -28.06 -3.18 -2.90
N ASN A 188 -27.17 -2.84 -1.93
CA ASN A 188 -27.17 -1.51 -1.30
C ASN A 188 -26.05 -0.60 -1.79
N ALA A 189 -25.07 -1.11 -2.56
CA ALA A 189 -23.92 -0.32 -3.01
C ALA A 189 -24.35 0.92 -3.82
N LEU A 190 -25.20 0.78 -4.83
CA LEU A 190 -25.65 1.92 -5.64
C LEU A 190 -26.44 2.96 -4.82
N PRO A 191 -27.44 2.61 -3.98
CA PRO A 191 -28.06 3.57 -3.06
C PRO A 191 -27.06 4.34 -2.17
N CYS A 192 -26.04 3.65 -1.63
CA CYS A 192 -25.00 4.29 -0.83
C CYS A 192 -24.15 5.26 -1.67
N LEU A 193 -23.75 4.85 -2.88
CA LEU A 193 -22.98 5.68 -3.81
C LEU A 193 -23.77 6.91 -4.28
N ASP A 194 -25.09 6.78 -4.52
CA ASP A 194 -25.98 7.89 -4.85
C ASP A 194 -26.07 8.91 -3.70
N ALA A 195 -26.12 8.44 -2.46
CA ALA A 195 -26.10 9.32 -1.29
C ALA A 195 -24.77 10.06 -1.14
N LEU A 196 -23.64 9.38 -1.33
CA LEU A 196 -22.28 9.93 -1.27
C LEU A 196 -22.00 10.92 -2.42
N ALA A 197 -22.58 10.70 -3.61
CA ALA A 197 -22.38 11.56 -4.78
C ALA A 197 -22.76 13.03 -4.55
N LYS A 198 -23.73 13.27 -3.65
CA LYS A 198 -24.18 14.62 -3.26
C LYS A 198 -23.06 15.47 -2.62
N TYR A 199 -21.98 14.85 -2.23
CA TYR A 199 -20.84 15.48 -1.54
C TYR A 199 -19.57 15.55 -2.38
N SER A 200 -19.66 15.43 -3.69
CA SER A 200 -18.50 15.54 -4.61
C SER A 200 -17.34 14.62 -4.18
N ILE A 201 -17.64 13.35 -3.95
CA ILE A 201 -16.64 12.32 -3.63
C ILE A 201 -15.84 12.01 -4.89
N HIS A 202 -14.50 12.01 -4.78
CA HIS A 202 -13.62 11.70 -5.91
C HIS A 202 -13.77 10.24 -6.37
N SER A 203 -13.75 9.32 -5.43
CA SER A 203 -13.82 7.88 -5.74
C SER A 203 -14.25 7.07 -4.52
N CYS A 204 -14.92 5.94 -4.78
CA CYS A 204 -15.17 4.90 -3.81
C CYS A 204 -14.29 3.69 -4.11
N GLU A 205 -13.46 3.31 -3.14
CA GLU A 205 -12.59 2.15 -3.20
C GLU A 205 -13.34 0.92 -2.73
N GLN A 206 -13.25 -0.17 -3.50
CA GLN A 206 -13.78 -1.51 -3.23
C GLN A 206 -15.17 -1.50 -2.56
N PRO A 207 -16.24 -1.09 -3.25
CA PRO A 207 -17.56 -0.96 -2.65
C PRO A 207 -18.12 -2.29 -2.15
N ILE A 208 -17.96 -3.38 -2.90
CA ILE A 208 -18.41 -4.73 -2.54
C ILE A 208 -17.23 -5.69 -2.41
N LYS A 209 -17.44 -6.83 -1.75
CA LYS A 209 -16.40 -7.86 -1.57
C LYS A 209 -15.87 -8.34 -2.91
N GLN A 210 -14.58 -8.64 -2.93
CA GLN A 210 -13.88 -9.19 -4.10
C GLN A 210 -14.50 -10.51 -4.60
N GLY A 211 -14.25 -10.85 -5.86
CA GLY A 211 -14.71 -12.06 -6.52
C GLY A 211 -16.11 -11.96 -7.13
N GLN A 212 -16.78 -10.79 -7.04
CA GLN A 212 -18.12 -10.54 -7.59
C GLN A 212 -18.01 -9.65 -8.85
N TRP A 213 -17.32 -10.13 -9.87
CA TRP A 213 -16.96 -9.33 -11.05
C TRP A 213 -18.15 -8.79 -11.82
N VAL A 214 -19.25 -9.59 -11.93
CA VAL A 214 -20.45 -9.19 -12.65
C VAL A 214 -21.18 -8.05 -11.93
N GLU A 215 -21.32 -8.18 -10.62
CA GLU A 215 -21.98 -7.18 -9.77
C GLU A 215 -21.11 -5.90 -9.70
N MET A 216 -19.80 -6.06 -9.57
CA MET A 216 -18.85 -4.94 -9.57
C MET A 216 -18.88 -4.20 -10.93
N ALA A 217 -18.98 -4.92 -12.04
CA ALA A 217 -19.13 -4.33 -13.37
C ALA A 217 -20.43 -3.51 -13.51
N ASP A 218 -21.55 -4.01 -12.97
CA ASP A 218 -22.81 -3.27 -12.95
C ASP A 218 -22.68 -2.00 -12.09
N ILE A 219 -22.03 -2.09 -10.94
CA ILE A 219 -21.76 -0.94 -10.07
C ILE A 219 -20.85 0.07 -10.80
N CYS A 220 -19.74 -0.35 -11.41
CA CYS A 220 -18.85 0.56 -12.15
C CYS A 220 -19.57 1.32 -13.27
N ARG A 221 -20.47 0.63 -13.99
CA ARG A 221 -21.24 1.21 -15.10
C ARG A 221 -22.30 2.22 -14.65
N ARG A 222 -22.90 2.02 -13.47
CA ARG A 222 -24.09 2.77 -12.99
C ARG A 222 -23.77 3.80 -11.91
N SER A 223 -22.64 3.65 -11.24
CA SER A 223 -22.25 4.52 -10.12
C SER A 223 -22.08 5.98 -10.57
N PRO A 224 -22.64 6.94 -9.84
CA PRO A 224 -22.37 8.36 -10.05
C PRO A 224 -21.00 8.80 -9.53
N ILE A 225 -20.29 7.92 -8.80
CA ILE A 225 -18.94 8.14 -8.26
C ILE A 225 -17.98 7.17 -8.95
N HIS A 226 -16.78 7.61 -9.24
CA HIS A 226 -15.74 6.75 -9.77
C HIS A 226 -15.41 5.60 -8.82
N ILE A 227 -15.29 4.39 -9.34
CA ILE A 227 -14.95 3.19 -8.57
C ILE A 227 -13.47 2.87 -8.74
N ALA A 228 -12.81 2.58 -7.62
CA ALA A 228 -11.43 2.12 -7.58
C ALA A 228 -11.36 0.68 -7.03
N LEU A 229 -10.63 -0.21 -7.68
CA LEU A 229 -10.42 -1.59 -7.21
C LEU A 229 -9.15 -1.68 -6.38
N ASP A 230 -9.20 -2.37 -5.25
CA ASP A 230 -8.08 -2.69 -4.35
C ASP A 230 -8.01 -4.20 -4.10
N GLU A 231 -8.85 -4.72 -3.20
CA GLU A 231 -8.82 -6.14 -2.82
C GLU A 231 -9.09 -7.07 -4.00
N GLU A 232 -9.78 -6.62 -5.03
CA GLU A 232 -10.05 -7.37 -6.25
C GLU A 232 -8.78 -7.81 -6.98
N LEU A 233 -7.68 -7.06 -6.81
CA LEU A 233 -6.42 -7.26 -7.55
C LEU A 233 -5.43 -8.15 -6.80
N ILE A 234 -5.64 -8.36 -5.50
CA ILE A 234 -4.68 -9.06 -4.62
C ILE A 234 -4.55 -10.52 -5.06
N GLY A 235 -3.30 -10.99 -5.19
CA GLY A 235 -2.98 -12.36 -5.59
C GLY A 235 -3.14 -12.66 -7.07
N ILE A 236 -3.59 -11.69 -7.88
CA ILE A 236 -3.67 -11.87 -9.33
C ILE A 236 -2.35 -11.44 -9.96
N THR A 237 -1.53 -12.42 -10.34
CA THR A 237 -0.20 -12.22 -10.95
C THR A 237 -0.16 -12.62 -12.43
N ASN A 238 -1.15 -13.38 -12.91
CA ASN A 238 -1.23 -13.81 -14.30
C ASN A 238 -1.74 -12.69 -15.21
N PRO A 239 -1.00 -12.27 -16.26
CA PRO A 239 -1.38 -11.18 -17.16
C PRO A 239 -2.72 -11.39 -17.88
N MET A 240 -3.07 -12.61 -18.25
CA MET A 240 -4.35 -12.89 -18.92
C MET A 240 -5.52 -12.67 -17.94
N THR A 241 -5.36 -13.07 -16.69
CA THR A 241 -6.36 -12.85 -15.64
C THR A 241 -6.51 -11.37 -15.33
N MET A 242 -5.39 -10.62 -15.23
CA MET A 242 -5.39 -9.15 -15.07
C MET A 242 -6.21 -8.48 -16.17
N MET A 243 -5.93 -8.82 -17.45
CA MET A 243 -6.64 -8.25 -18.58
C MET A 243 -8.13 -8.62 -18.56
N SER A 244 -8.47 -9.89 -18.29
CA SER A 244 -9.85 -10.35 -18.18
C SER A 244 -10.64 -9.60 -17.10
N LEU A 245 -10.04 -9.39 -15.92
CA LEU A 245 -10.64 -8.62 -14.83
C LEU A 245 -10.95 -7.18 -15.26
N LEU A 246 -9.95 -6.49 -15.81
CA LEU A 246 -10.13 -5.09 -16.23
C LEU A 246 -11.16 -4.95 -17.37
N GLN A 247 -11.18 -5.89 -18.32
CA GLN A 247 -12.18 -5.90 -19.41
C GLN A 247 -13.59 -6.18 -18.92
N THR A 248 -13.73 -7.03 -17.91
CA THR A 248 -15.04 -7.41 -17.35
C THR A 248 -15.59 -6.29 -16.47
N ILE A 249 -14.82 -5.81 -15.50
CA ILE A 249 -15.28 -4.85 -14.48
C ILE A 249 -15.29 -3.42 -15.01
N ARG A 250 -14.27 -3.03 -15.78
CA ARG A 250 -14.07 -1.66 -16.30
C ARG A 250 -14.12 -0.61 -15.21
N PRO A 251 -13.27 -0.69 -14.17
CA PRO A 251 -13.23 0.29 -13.12
C PRO A 251 -12.69 1.63 -13.64
N HIS A 252 -12.87 2.70 -12.88
CA HIS A 252 -12.29 4.00 -13.20
C HIS A 252 -10.83 4.10 -12.76
N TYR A 253 -10.51 3.41 -11.65
CA TYR A 253 -9.17 3.38 -11.07
C TYR A 253 -8.82 1.99 -10.56
N ILE A 254 -7.50 1.74 -10.48
CA ILE A 254 -6.92 0.62 -9.72
C ILE A 254 -5.99 1.16 -8.64
N ILE A 255 -5.94 0.47 -7.51
CA ILE A 255 -5.06 0.79 -6.38
C ILE A 255 -4.06 -0.34 -6.26
N LEU A 256 -2.78 -0.01 -6.34
CA LEU A 256 -1.74 -1.02 -6.34
C LEU A 256 -0.94 -1.01 -5.03
N LYS A 257 -0.79 -2.19 -4.48
CA LYS A 257 0.06 -2.49 -3.32
C LYS A 257 1.12 -3.49 -3.77
N PRO A 258 2.30 -3.05 -4.21
CA PRO A 258 3.31 -3.94 -4.79
C PRO A 258 3.63 -5.17 -3.96
N SER A 259 3.67 -5.05 -2.64
CA SER A 259 3.86 -6.19 -1.74
C SER A 259 2.73 -7.24 -1.75
N LEU A 260 1.56 -6.94 -2.37
CA LEU A 260 0.41 -7.84 -2.48
C LEU A 260 0.09 -8.26 -3.92
N MET A 261 0.76 -7.65 -4.92
CA MET A 261 0.36 -7.73 -6.34
C MET A 261 1.53 -8.03 -7.27
N GLY A 262 2.44 -8.94 -6.87
CA GLY A 262 3.56 -9.37 -7.70
C GLY A 262 4.73 -8.37 -7.73
N SER A 263 4.96 -7.64 -6.66
CA SER A 263 6.06 -6.70 -6.51
C SER A 263 6.03 -5.54 -7.52
N PHE A 264 7.18 -4.92 -7.81
CA PHE A 264 7.30 -3.84 -8.81
C PHE A 264 6.98 -4.31 -10.22
N SER A 265 7.42 -5.52 -10.57
CA SER A 265 7.19 -6.11 -11.89
C SER A 265 5.70 -6.33 -12.15
N GLY A 266 4.99 -6.99 -11.25
CA GLY A 266 3.54 -7.23 -11.36
C GLY A 266 2.74 -5.93 -11.35
N SER A 267 3.10 -4.99 -10.46
CA SER A 267 2.45 -3.68 -10.41
C SER A 267 2.69 -2.85 -11.68
N THR A 268 3.87 -2.96 -12.30
CA THR A 268 4.15 -2.32 -13.60
C THR A 268 3.27 -2.90 -14.69
N GLU A 269 3.03 -4.21 -14.68
CA GLU A 269 2.16 -4.86 -15.66
C GLU A 269 0.70 -4.43 -15.48
N TRP A 270 0.21 -4.33 -14.25
CA TRP A 270 -1.11 -3.75 -13.95
C TRP A 270 -1.25 -2.33 -14.50
N LEU A 271 -0.25 -1.46 -14.28
CA LEU A 271 -0.27 -0.07 -14.79
C LEU A 271 -0.31 -0.01 -16.32
N LYS A 272 0.44 -0.87 -17.00
CA LYS A 272 0.43 -0.96 -18.48
C LYS A 272 -0.96 -1.35 -18.99
N MET A 273 -1.55 -2.42 -18.43
CA MET A 273 -2.87 -2.89 -18.85
C MET A 273 -3.96 -1.86 -18.56
N ALA A 274 -3.94 -1.24 -17.38
CA ALA A 274 -4.87 -0.17 -17.02
C ALA A 274 -4.76 1.02 -17.98
N SER A 275 -3.53 1.44 -18.31
CA SER A 275 -3.27 2.53 -19.27
C SER A 275 -3.84 2.25 -20.67
N LEU A 276 -3.73 1.03 -21.17
CA LEU A 276 -4.30 0.62 -22.47
C LEU A 276 -5.83 0.74 -22.50
N MET A 277 -6.47 0.75 -21.33
CA MET A 277 -7.93 0.83 -21.17
C MET A 277 -8.41 2.19 -20.64
N ASN A 278 -7.53 3.17 -20.55
CA ASN A 278 -7.78 4.51 -19.95
C ASN A 278 -8.26 4.40 -18.49
N ILE A 279 -7.81 3.40 -17.75
CA ILE A 279 -8.07 3.23 -16.32
C ILE A 279 -6.93 3.93 -15.58
N GLY A 280 -7.28 4.86 -14.68
CA GLY A 280 -6.32 5.53 -13.80
C GLY A 280 -5.84 4.63 -12.67
N GLY A 281 -4.87 5.10 -11.88
CA GLY A 281 -4.42 4.34 -10.70
C GLY A 281 -3.49 5.12 -9.81
N TRP A 282 -3.33 4.63 -8.61
CA TRP A 282 -2.33 5.11 -7.65
C TRP A 282 -1.77 3.97 -6.82
N ILE A 283 -0.61 4.24 -6.25
CA ILE A 283 0.09 3.28 -5.40
C ILE A 283 -0.23 3.57 -3.94
N THR A 284 -0.43 2.52 -3.16
CA THR A 284 -0.61 2.63 -1.73
C THR A 284 0.27 1.63 -0.98
N SER A 285 0.66 1.98 0.23
CA SER A 285 1.36 1.09 1.16
C SER A 285 0.40 0.01 1.67
N ALA A 286 0.93 -1.19 1.89
CA ALA A 286 0.30 -2.26 2.67
C ALA A 286 0.81 -2.27 4.11
N LEU A 287 1.07 -1.10 4.69
CA LEU A 287 1.58 -0.88 6.04
C LEU A 287 2.99 -1.46 6.22
N GLU A 288 3.85 -1.30 5.24
CA GLU A 288 5.26 -1.63 5.34
C GLU A 288 5.96 -0.75 6.40
N SER A 289 7.05 -1.24 6.94
CA SER A 289 8.01 -0.42 7.66
C SER A 289 8.64 0.62 6.72
N ASN A 290 9.46 1.51 7.25
CA ASN A 290 10.18 2.46 6.41
C ASN A 290 11.13 1.79 5.41
N VAL A 291 11.50 0.52 5.57
CA VAL A 291 12.30 -0.22 4.57
C VAL A 291 11.46 -0.47 3.31
N GLY A 292 10.28 -1.06 3.44
CA GLY A 292 9.39 -1.31 2.32
C GLY A 292 8.78 0.00 1.78
N LEU A 293 8.39 0.93 2.67
CA LEU A 293 7.87 2.23 2.26
C LEU A 293 8.87 3.05 1.45
N ASN A 294 10.16 2.99 1.79
CA ASN A 294 11.23 3.62 1.01
C ASN A 294 11.33 3.02 -0.40
N ALA A 295 11.24 1.69 -0.51
CA ALA A 295 11.24 1.00 -1.79
C ALA A 295 10.06 1.43 -2.67
N LEU A 296 8.84 1.51 -2.09
CA LEU A 296 7.66 2.02 -2.75
C LEU A 296 7.81 3.47 -3.18
N ALA A 297 8.24 4.35 -2.27
CA ALA A 297 8.39 5.78 -2.54
C ALA A 297 9.38 6.05 -3.69
N GLN A 298 10.53 5.39 -3.68
CA GLN A 298 11.52 5.54 -4.74
C GLN A 298 10.99 5.04 -6.09
N TRP A 299 10.32 3.89 -6.11
CA TRP A 299 9.70 3.40 -7.35
C TRP A 299 8.61 4.36 -7.86
N VAL A 300 7.71 4.80 -6.98
CA VAL A 300 6.64 5.75 -7.31
C VAL A 300 7.20 7.08 -7.84
N ALA A 301 8.30 7.56 -7.28
CA ALA A 301 8.96 8.78 -7.76
C ALA A 301 9.40 8.66 -9.24
N THR A 302 9.78 7.45 -9.70
CA THR A 302 10.11 7.22 -11.11
C THR A 302 8.90 7.31 -12.02
N LEU A 303 7.69 7.06 -11.50
CA LEU A 303 6.42 7.15 -12.23
C LEU A 303 5.92 8.60 -12.39
N ARG A 304 6.49 9.56 -11.63
CA ARG A 304 6.09 10.98 -11.61
C ARG A 304 4.58 11.19 -11.40
N PRO A 305 4.01 10.70 -10.30
CA PRO A 305 2.57 10.73 -10.09
C PRO A 305 2.04 12.17 -9.99
N LEU A 306 0.93 12.43 -10.66
CA LEU A 306 0.24 13.73 -10.63
C LEU A 306 -0.88 13.77 -9.57
N ILE A 307 -1.31 12.63 -9.08
CA ILE A 307 -2.37 12.50 -8.07
C ILE A 307 -1.81 11.98 -6.75
N PRO A 308 -2.43 12.31 -5.61
CA PRO A 308 -1.97 11.85 -4.31
C PRO A 308 -1.96 10.32 -4.18
N GLN A 309 -0.84 9.79 -3.67
CA GLN A 309 -0.58 8.38 -3.42
C GLN A 309 -0.89 8.00 -1.97
N GLY A 310 -1.11 6.72 -1.70
CA GLY A 310 -1.38 6.23 -0.34
C GLY A 310 -0.09 5.85 0.42
N LEU A 311 0.90 6.74 0.48
CA LEU A 311 2.22 6.47 1.07
C LEU A 311 2.48 7.19 2.41
N GLY A 312 1.45 7.77 3.03
CA GLY A 312 1.58 8.48 4.30
C GLY A 312 1.55 7.56 5.54
N THR A 313 2.18 6.40 5.49
CA THR A 313 2.11 5.36 6.53
C THR A 313 3.37 5.24 7.40
N GLY A 314 4.44 5.98 7.09
CA GLY A 314 5.72 5.87 7.80
C GLY A 314 5.69 6.25 9.27
N ALA A 315 4.76 7.11 9.69
CA ALA A 315 4.60 7.57 11.07
C ALA A 315 3.61 6.74 11.92
N LEU A 316 3.15 5.58 11.42
CA LEU A 316 2.14 4.78 12.14
C LEU A 316 2.73 3.91 13.25
N PHE A 317 4.03 3.62 13.24
CA PHE A 317 4.64 2.65 14.15
C PHE A 317 5.62 3.30 15.11
N SER A 318 5.52 2.92 16.39
CA SER A 318 6.41 3.43 17.47
C SER A 318 7.84 2.89 17.37
N ASN A 319 8.03 1.73 16.74
CA ASN A 319 9.30 1.04 16.56
C ASN A 319 9.69 0.89 15.08
N ASN A 320 9.30 1.85 14.25
CA ASN A 320 9.68 1.83 12.84
C ASN A 320 11.21 2.00 12.65
N VAL A 321 11.72 1.57 11.52
CA VAL A 321 13.12 1.80 11.13
C VAL A 321 13.34 3.29 10.83
N THR A 322 14.33 3.92 11.46
CA THR A 322 14.69 5.30 11.14
C THR A 322 15.19 5.40 9.71
N SER A 323 14.68 6.33 8.95
CA SER A 323 14.94 6.47 7.52
C SER A 323 14.96 7.94 7.07
N PRO A 324 15.48 8.24 5.88
CA PRO A 324 15.39 9.54 5.25
C PRO A 324 13.99 9.99 4.85
N LEU A 325 12.97 9.13 4.95
CA LEU A 325 11.60 9.49 4.61
C LEU A 325 11.01 10.45 5.64
N GLU A 326 10.52 11.57 5.16
CA GLU A 326 9.84 12.60 5.96
C GLU A 326 8.50 12.96 5.33
N GLN A 327 7.51 13.25 6.17
CA GLN A 327 6.22 13.74 5.72
C GLN A 327 6.08 15.22 6.04
N HIS A 328 5.85 16.05 5.02
CA HIS A 328 5.55 17.47 5.17
C HIS A 328 4.19 17.78 4.55
N ALA A 329 3.20 18.09 5.40
CA ALA A 329 1.81 18.24 4.99
C ALA A 329 1.35 17.03 4.13
N ASP A 330 0.87 17.27 2.92
CA ASP A 330 0.40 16.27 1.96
C ASP A 330 1.50 15.78 0.98
N TYR A 331 2.77 15.86 1.40
CA TYR A 331 3.90 15.39 0.61
C TYR A 331 4.79 14.42 1.39
N LEU A 332 5.21 13.35 0.72
CA LEU A 332 6.32 12.51 1.17
C LEU A 332 7.60 13.02 0.54
N CYS A 333 8.60 13.24 1.38
CA CYS A 333 9.91 13.80 1.04
C CYS A 333 11.01 12.82 1.40
N TYR A 334 12.19 13.03 0.82
CA TYR A 334 13.40 12.30 1.17
C TYR A 334 14.46 13.31 1.63
N ASN A 335 14.95 13.16 2.86
CA ASN A 335 16.03 13.99 3.42
C ASN A 335 17.36 13.25 3.34
N PRO A 336 18.20 13.51 2.33
CA PRO A 336 19.47 12.79 2.17
C PRO A 336 20.49 13.05 3.31
N GLY A 337 20.21 14.01 4.20
CA GLY A 337 21.03 14.27 5.40
C GLY A 337 20.68 13.36 6.59
N THR A 338 19.60 12.60 6.52
CA THR A 338 19.19 11.67 7.58
C THR A 338 19.77 10.29 7.29
N GLU A 339 20.54 9.75 8.23
CA GLU A 339 21.10 8.42 8.12
C GLU A 339 20.09 7.33 8.51
N TRP A 340 20.21 6.17 7.85
CA TRP A 340 19.46 4.99 8.24
C TRP A 340 19.98 4.44 9.57
N GLN A 341 19.06 4.14 10.48
CA GLN A 341 19.36 3.39 11.71
C GLN A 341 18.64 2.06 11.65
N ILE A 342 19.36 1.03 11.19
CA ILE A 342 18.82 -0.33 11.08
C ILE A 342 18.93 -0.99 12.44
N PRO A 343 17.84 -1.47 13.04
CA PRO A 343 17.87 -2.24 14.29
C PRO A 343 18.72 -3.52 14.13
N ASP A 344 19.22 -4.01 15.25
CA ASP A 344 19.85 -5.34 15.28
C ASP A 344 18.72 -6.39 15.27
N PHE A 345 18.45 -6.93 14.07
CA PHE A 345 17.42 -7.94 13.89
C PHE A 345 17.94 -9.33 14.28
N ASN A 346 17.07 -10.17 14.82
CA ASN A 346 17.37 -11.58 15.09
C ASN A 346 17.42 -12.37 13.77
N TRP A 347 18.54 -12.33 13.07
CA TRP A 347 18.71 -12.97 11.78
C TRP A 347 18.73 -14.49 11.90
N ILE A 348 17.93 -15.16 11.06
CA ILE A 348 17.86 -16.60 10.90
C ILE A 348 18.58 -16.95 9.61
N THR A 349 19.65 -17.72 9.71
CA THR A 349 20.42 -18.30 8.60
C THR A 349 19.92 -19.69 8.27
N THR A 350 20.35 -20.24 7.15
CA THR A 350 19.93 -21.57 6.67
C THR A 350 20.93 -22.68 7.01
N ASP A 351 21.97 -22.34 7.76
CA ASP A 351 23.00 -23.29 8.22
C ASP A 351 22.47 -24.25 9.29
#